data_86902b9abde629318bf4187de2927fc1
#
_entry.id   86902b9abde629318bf4187de2927fc1
#
_cell.length_a   1.000
_cell.length_b   1.000
_cell.length_c   1.000
_cell.angle_alpha   90.00
_cell.angle_beta   90.00
_cell.angle_gamma   90.00
#
_symmetry.space_group_name_H-M   'P 1'
#
loop_
_entity.id
_entity.type
_entity.pdbx_description
1 polymer ?
#
loop_
_entity_poly.entity_id
_entity_poly.type
_entity_poly.pdbx_seq_one_letter_code
_entity_poly.pdbx_strand_id
1 'polypeptide(L)'
;VETAGGGAIVNISSVAGEHPAAGFATYGTAKGALSLLTRELAQEFAPKIRVNAIAVGSTRTEALNTVLANPAIERKMVELTPMGRLGEVEDIAACALYLASPAASYLTGDIIGVNGGLTTLNLPMPRAFV
;
A
#
# COMPACT_ATOMS: atom_id res chain seq x y z
N VAL A 1 4.74 -1.02 -25.37
CA VAL A 1 3.79 0.02 -25.00
C VAL A 1 3.24 0.71 -26.24
N GLU A 2 4.09 1.10 -27.20
CA GLU A 2 3.62 1.72 -28.46
C GLU A 2 2.73 0.80 -29.30
N THR A 3 2.98 -0.50 -29.25
CA THR A 3 2.22 -1.51 -29.99
C THR A 3 0.92 -1.95 -29.29
N ALA A 4 0.78 -1.73 -27.99
CA ALA A 4 -0.38 -2.16 -27.19
C ALA A 4 -1.47 -1.08 -27.05
N GLY A 5 -1.26 0.13 -27.58
CA GLY A 5 -2.26 1.22 -27.52
C GLY A 5 -2.49 1.84 -26.15
N GLY A 6 -1.75 1.41 -25.10
CA GLY A 6 -1.84 1.95 -23.76
C GLY A 6 -1.63 0.91 -22.68
N GLY A 7 -1.76 1.32 -21.40
CA GLY A 7 -1.53 0.42 -20.27
C GLY A 7 -1.87 1.01 -18.91
N ALA A 8 -1.68 0.20 -17.88
CA ALA A 8 -1.78 0.61 -16.49
C ALA A 8 -0.60 0.04 -15.69
N ILE A 9 -0.01 0.88 -14.86
CA ILE A 9 1.00 0.50 -13.87
C ILE A 9 0.34 0.63 -12.48
N VAL A 10 0.47 -0.40 -11.67
CA VAL A 10 -0.02 -0.42 -10.29
C VAL A 10 1.16 -0.69 -9.37
N ASN A 11 1.57 0.32 -8.63
CA ASN A 11 2.65 0.22 -7.65
C ASN A 11 2.11 -0.20 -6.29
N ILE A 12 2.81 -1.09 -5.60
CA ILE A 12 2.45 -1.52 -4.24
C ILE A 12 3.25 -0.71 -3.24
N SER A 13 2.62 0.34 -2.71
CA SER A 13 3.16 1.20 -1.66
C SER A 13 2.68 0.72 -0.27
N SER A 14 2.72 1.59 0.70
CA SER A 14 2.34 1.31 2.09
C SER A 14 1.79 2.57 2.75
N VAL A 15 0.96 2.40 3.75
CA VAL A 15 0.56 3.50 4.65
C VAL A 15 1.78 4.18 5.30
N ALA A 16 2.90 3.45 5.49
CA ALA A 16 4.16 4.01 6.00
C ALA A 16 4.83 4.97 5.00
N GLY A 17 4.46 4.93 3.72
CA GLY A 17 4.90 5.90 2.72
C GLY A 17 4.10 7.20 2.75
N GLU A 18 2.90 7.16 3.33
CA GLU A 18 2.01 8.32 3.42
C GLU A 18 2.05 8.98 4.81
N HIS A 19 2.32 8.19 5.85
CA HIS A 19 2.34 8.65 7.24
C HIS A 19 3.52 8.04 8.02
N PRO A 20 4.14 8.79 8.93
CA PRO A 20 5.29 8.31 9.68
C PRO A 20 4.91 7.15 10.61
N ALA A 21 5.79 6.17 10.70
CA ALA A 21 5.68 5.05 11.62
C ALA A 21 7.02 4.81 12.33
N ALA A 22 7.02 4.78 13.66
CA ALA A 22 8.22 4.54 14.45
C ALA A 22 8.83 3.17 14.12
N GLY A 23 10.13 3.12 13.92
CA GLY A 23 10.87 1.91 13.51
C GLY A 23 10.87 1.64 12.00
N PHE A 24 10.21 2.47 11.19
CA PHE A 24 10.07 2.28 9.75
C PHE A 24 10.71 3.39 8.90
N ALA A 25 11.67 4.15 9.41
CA ALA A 25 12.22 5.32 8.73
C ALA A 25 12.71 4.98 7.30
N THR A 26 13.55 3.96 7.13
CA THR A 26 14.07 3.56 5.82
C THR A 26 12.96 3.01 4.91
N TYR A 27 12.13 2.12 5.44
CA TYR A 27 11.01 1.53 4.71
C TYR A 27 9.99 2.60 4.28
N GLY A 28 9.58 3.46 5.21
CA GLY A 28 8.63 4.55 4.95
C GLY A 28 9.16 5.52 3.89
N THR A 29 10.44 5.90 3.98
CA THR A 29 11.09 6.75 2.98
C THR A 29 11.07 6.11 1.60
N ALA A 30 11.41 4.82 1.49
CA ALA A 30 11.38 4.10 0.22
C ALA A 30 9.95 4.03 -0.38
N LYS A 31 8.95 3.78 0.46
CA LYS A 31 7.55 3.73 0.02
C LYS A 31 6.99 5.13 -0.30
N GLY A 32 7.41 6.16 0.41
CA GLY A 32 7.09 7.56 0.09
C GLY A 32 7.70 7.99 -1.25
N ALA A 33 8.93 7.59 -1.52
CA ALA A 33 9.56 7.81 -2.83
C ALA A 33 8.78 7.11 -3.96
N LEU A 34 8.30 5.88 -3.73
CA LEU A 34 7.47 5.15 -4.69
C LEU A 34 6.13 5.86 -4.94
N SER A 35 5.51 6.42 -3.90
CA SER A 35 4.27 7.20 -4.01
C SER A 35 4.50 8.48 -4.84
N LEU A 36 5.60 9.18 -4.61
CA LEU A 36 5.94 10.36 -5.43
C LEU A 36 6.22 9.95 -6.88
N LEU A 37 7.05 8.92 -7.10
CA LEU A 37 7.34 8.39 -8.44
C LEU A 37 6.06 8.03 -9.20
N THR A 38 5.07 7.46 -8.51
CA THR A 38 3.76 7.15 -9.09
C THR A 38 3.10 8.40 -9.67
N ARG A 39 3.12 9.50 -8.93
CA ARG A 39 2.53 10.79 -9.36
C ARG A 39 3.29 11.41 -10.53
N GLU A 40 4.62 11.37 -10.49
CA GLU A 40 5.47 11.88 -11.57
C GLU A 40 5.25 11.09 -12.87
N LEU A 41 5.33 9.77 -12.82
CA LEU A 41 5.10 8.92 -13.99
C LEU A 41 3.69 9.03 -14.55
N ALA A 42 2.69 9.29 -13.70
CA ALA A 42 1.33 9.54 -14.16
C ALA A 42 1.25 10.79 -15.05
N GLN A 43 2.00 11.85 -14.73
CA GLN A 43 2.07 13.05 -15.56
C GLN A 43 2.84 12.82 -16.86
N GLU A 44 3.94 12.09 -16.78
CA GLU A 44 4.79 11.82 -17.95
C GLU A 44 4.15 10.89 -18.97
N PHE A 45 3.38 9.89 -18.50
CA PHE A 45 2.85 8.82 -19.35
C PHE A 45 1.42 9.02 -19.81
N ALA A 46 0.70 9.98 -19.23
CA ALA A 46 -0.66 10.29 -19.69
C ALA A 46 -0.63 10.85 -21.13
N PRO A 47 -1.66 10.60 -21.94
CA PRO A 47 -2.86 9.79 -21.66
C PRO A 47 -2.67 8.29 -21.96
N LYS A 48 -1.50 7.83 -22.39
CA LYS A 48 -1.29 6.46 -22.88
C LYS A 48 -1.24 5.42 -21.77
N ILE A 49 -0.63 5.77 -20.63
CA ILE A 49 -0.48 4.85 -19.52
C ILE A 49 -0.99 5.54 -18.25
N ARG A 50 -1.84 4.85 -17.50
CA ARG A 50 -2.25 5.24 -16.17
C ARG A 50 -1.27 4.67 -15.15
N VAL A 51 -0.89 5.46 -14.15
CA VAL A 51 0.03 5.02 -13.09
C VAL A 51 -0.61 5.37 -11.75
N ASN A 52 -0.91 4.35 -10.95
CA ASN A 52 -1.49 4.51 -9.62
C ASN A 52 -0.75 3.63 -8.62
N ALA A 53 -0.93 3.88 -7.34
CA ALA A 53 -0.37 3.04 -6.29
C ALA A 53 -1.45 2.62 -5.28
N ILE A 54 -1.17 1.53 -4.57
CA ILE A 54 -1.97 1.07 -3.44
C ILE A 54 -1.14 1.28 -2.17
N ALA A 55 -1.64 2.11 -1.26
CA ALA A 55 -1.08 2.26 0.08
C ALA A 55 -1.64 1.15 0.99
N VAL A 56 -0.87 0.08 1.13
CA VAL A 56 -1.27 -1.13 1.83
C VAL A 56 -1.10 -0.96 3.34
N GLY A 57 -2.13 -1.35 4.09
CA GLY A 57 -2.07 -1.47 5.54
C GLY A 57 -1.51 -2.81 6.00
N SER A 58 -1.77 -3.15 7.27
CA SER A 58 -1.34 -4.44 7.82
C SER A 58 -2.16 -5.57 7.21
N THR A 59 -1.49 -6.37 6.38
CA THR A 59 -2.09 -7.45 5.58
C THR A 59 -1.41 -8.77 5.90
N ARG A 60 -2.19 -9.86 5.99
CA ARG A 60 -1.68 -11.21 6.20
C ARG A 60 -0.87 -11.64 4.98
N THR A 61 0.42 -11.71 5.15
CA THR A 61 1.38 -12.16 4.14
C THR A 61 2.34 -13.16 4.77
N GLU A 62 3.01 -13.95 3.97
CA GLU A 62 4.04 -14.87 4.45
C GLU A 62 5.11 -14.16 5.29
N ALA A 63 5.51 -12.95 4.87
CA ALA A 63 6.47 -12.13 5.62
C ALA A 63 5.98 -11.72 7.01
N LEU A 64 4.65 -11.59 7.22
CA LEU A 64 4.09 -11.22 8.50
C LEU A 64 3.81 -12.43 9.40
N ASN A 65 3.83 -13.66 8.88
CA ASN A 65 3.50 -14.87 9.62
C ASN A 65 4.33 -15.05 10.88
N THR A 66 5.62 -14.71 10.84
CA THR A 66 6.52 -14.80 12.01
C THR A 66 6.04 -13.89 13.16
N VAL A 67 5.55 -12.71 12.84
CA VAL A 67 5.02 -11.75 13.82
C VAL A 67 3.65 -12.21 14.33
N LEU A 68 2.79 -12.69 13.43
CA LEU A 68 1.44 -13.15 13.77
C LEU A 68 1.43 -14.51 14.50
N ALA A 69 2.57 -15.22 14.55
CA ALA A 69 2.73 -16.40 15.38
C ALA A 69 2.57 -16.10 16.88
N ASN A 70 2.68 -14.83 17.31
CA ASN A 70 2.34 -14.40 18.65
C ASN A 70 0.89 -13.87 18.69
N PRO A 71 -0.05 -14.63 19.32
CA PRO A 71 -1.47 -14.26 19.35
C PRO A 71 -1.76 -12.90 20.03
N ALA A 72 -0.90 -12.49 20.98
CA ALA A 72 -1.05 -11.22 21.67
C ALA A 72 -0.75 -10.03 20.73
N ILE A 73 0.25 -10.18 19.88
CA ILE A 73 0.60 -9.17 18.87
C ILE A 73 -0.52 -9.09 17.82
N GLU A 74 -0.98 -10.23 17.33
CA GLU A 74 -2.06 -10.27 16.35
C GLU A 74 -3.33 -9.59 16.89
N ARG A 75 -3.77 -9.93 18.10
CA ARG A 75 -4.93 -9.29 18.74
C ARG A 75 -4.75 -7.77 18.82
N LYS A 76 -3.57 -7.31 19.23
CA LYS A 76 -3.29 -5.88 19.33
C LYS A 76 -3.34 -5.18 17.98
N MET A 77 -2.81 -5.79 16.93
CA MET A 77 -2.91 -5.26 15.59
C MET A 77 -4.35 -5.20 15.07
N VAL A 78 -5.16 -6.22 15.35
CA VAL A 78 -6.58 -6.25 15.01
C VAL A 78 -7.35 -5.16 15.76
N GLU A 79 -7.13 -5.01 17.08
CA GLU A 79 -7.77 -3.98 17.90
C GLU A 79 -7.45 -2.56 17.40
N LEU A 80 -6.23 -2.33 16.90
CA LEU A 80 -5.80 -1.04 16.38
C LEU A 80 -6.26 -0.77 14.93
N THR A 81 -6.82 -1.76 14.26
CA THR A 81 -7.33 -1.61 12.91
C THR A 81 -8.81 -1.24 12.94
N PRO A 82 -9.24 -0.07 12.43
CA PRO A 82 -10.65 0.35 12.48
C PRO A 82 -11.65 -0.66 11.91
N MET A 83 -11.27 -1.41 10.85
CA MET A 83 -12.10 -2.48 10.28
C MET A 83 -12.15 -3.74 11.14
N GLY A 84 -11.46 -3.80 12.30
CA GLY A 84 -11.51 -4.93 13.24
C GLY A 84 -10.89 -6.22 12.72
N ARG A 85 -10.08 -6.15 11.67
CA ARG A 85 -9.35 -7.27 11.11
C ARG A 85 -8.08 -6.80 10.41
N LEU A 86 -7.15 -7.70 10.19
CA LEU A 86 -6.06 -7.48 9.24
C LEU A 86 -6.58 -7.63 7.80
N GLY A 87 -5.92 -7.00 6.85
CA GLY A 87 -6.18 -7.22 5.43
C GLY A 87 -5.78 -8.64 5.01
N GLU A 88 -6.42 -9.11 3.96
CA GLU A 88 -6.02 -10.33 3.26
C GLU A 88 -5.41 -9.94 1.90
N VAL A 89 -4.62 -10.84 1.30
CA VAL A 89 -3.99 -10.55 0.00
C VAL A 89 -5.03 -10.29 -1.09
N GLU A 90 -6.20 -10.88 -0.97
CA GLU A 90 -7.33 -10.69 -1.86
C GLU A 90 -7.91 -9.27 -1.82
N ASP A 91 -7.86 -8.59 -0.66
CA ASP A 91 -8.26 -7.18 -0.55
C ASP A 91 -7.39 -6.30 -1.46
N ILE A 92 -6.09 -6.58 -1.49
CA ILE A 92 -5.13 -5.84 -2.31
C ILE A 92 -5.29 -6.21 -3.80
N ALA A 93 -5.42 -7.51 -4.08
CA ALA A 93 -5.59 -8.02 -5.44
C ALA A 93 -6.83 -7.45 -6.11
N ALA A 94 -7.94 -7.33 -5.39
CA ALA A 94 -9.18 -6.74 -5.91
C ALA A 94 -8.98 -5.27 -6.32
N CYS A 95 -8.28 -4.48 -5.52
CA CYS A 95 -7.93 -3.10 -5.85
C CYS A 95 -7.00 -3.03 -7.06
N ALA A 96 -5.97 -3.89 -7.10
CA ALA A 96 -5.05 -3.94 -8.23
C ALA A 96 -5.78 -4.30 -9.54
N LEU A 97 -6.69 -5.25 -9.49
CA LEU A 97 -7.52 -5.63 -10.64
C LEU A 97 -8.38 -4.45 -11.12
N TYR A 98 -9.04 -3.73 -10.21
CA TYR A 98 -9.79 -2.52 -10.55
C TYR A 98 -8.89 -1.49 -11.24
N LEU A 99 -7.74 -1.16 -10.65
CA LEU A 99 -6.82 -0.16 -11.18
C LEU A 99 -6.24 -0.56 -12.56
N ALA A 100 -6.02 -1.84 -12.79
CA ALA A 100 -5.53 -2.35 -14.07
C ALA A 100 -6.62 -2.39 -15.16
N SER A 101 -7.89 -2.37 -14.77
CA SER A 101 -9.03 -2.54 -15.68
C SER A 101 -9.50 -1.22 -16.32
N PRO A 102 -10.31 -1.29 -17.41
CA PRO A 102 -10.95 -0.11 -17.98
C PRO A 102 -11.90 0.62 -17.02
N ALA A 103 -12.37 -0.02 -15.94
CA ALA A 103 -13.22 0.63 -14.94
C ALA A 103 -12.50 1.80 -14.24
N ALA A 104 -11.17 1.79 -14.21
CA ALA A 104 -10.34 2.88 -13.67
C ALA A 104 -9.81 3.82 -14.78
N SER A 105 -10.48 3.93 -15.92
CA SER A 105 -10.00 4.66 -17.10
C SER A 105 -9.74 6.16 -16.87
N TYR A 106 -10.36 6.76 -15.84
CA TYR A 106 -10.18 8.19 -15.50
C TYR A 106 -9.34 8.39 -14.24
N LEU A 107 -8.62 7.36 -13.79
CA LEU A 107 -7.81 7.36 -12.57
C LEU A 107 -6.33 7.22 -12.92
N THR A 108 -5.53 8.25 -12.65
CA THR A 108 -4.06 8.24 -12.78
C THR A 108 -3.42 9.20 -11.78
N GLY A 109 -2.27 8.82 -11.22
CA GLY A 109 -1.53 9.61 -10.24
C GLY A 109 -2.06 9.50 -8.81
N ASP A 110 -2.95 8.56 -8.52
CA ASP A 110 -3.56 8.42 -7.19
C ASP A 110 -2.90 7.32 -6.35
N ILE A 111 -2.94 7.52 -5.05
CA ILE A 111 -2.45 6.57 -4.04
C ILE A 111 -3.66 6.11 -3.24
N ILE A 112 -4.15 4.92 -3.55
CA ILE A 112 -5.38 4.39 -2.97
C ILE A 112 -5.07 3.59 -1.71
N GLY A 113 -5.67 3.98 -0.59
CA GLY A 113 -5.53 3.25 0.66
C GLY A 113 -6.36 1.98 0.69
N VAL A 114 -5.71 0.83 0.78
CA VAL A 114 -6.33 -0.46 1.13
C VAL A 114 -5.72 -0.91 2.45
N ASN A 115 -6.25 -0.36 3.55
CA ASN A 115 -5.55 -0.33 4.83
C ASN A 115 -6.45 -0.55 6.05
N GLY A 116 -7.72 -0.86 5.85
CA GLY A 116 -8.67 -1.08 6.96
C GLY A 116 -8.90 0.15 7.85
N GLY A 117 -8.61 1.36 7.34
CA GLY A 117 -8.71 2.63 8.09
C GLY A 117 -7.45 3.00 8.88
N LEU A 118 -6.35 2.25 8.73
CA LEU A 118 -5.08 2.59 9.36
C LEU A 118 -4.50 3.86 8.72
N THR A 119 -4.11 4.81 9.56
CA THR A 119 -3.35 6.00 9.15
C THR A 119 -1.84 5.78 9.27
N THR A 120 -1.40 4.76 9.99
CA THR A 120 0.00 4.36 10.12
C THR A 120 0.09 2.86 10.32
N LEU A 121 1.30 2.29 10.18
CA LEU A 121 1.49 0.87 10.50
C LEU A 121 1.32 0.63 12.01
N ASN A 122 0.57 -0.41 12.35
CA ASN A 122 0.31 -0.84 13.72
C ASN A 122 1.17 -2.03 14.17
N LEU A 123 2.23 -2.35 13.42
CA LEU A 123 3.20 -3.36 13.79
C LEU A 123 4.03 -2.87 14.99
N PRO A 124 4.11 -3.62 16.09
CA PRO A 124 4.91 -3.23 17.24
C PRO A 124 6.40 -3.36 16.92
N MET A 125 7.07 -2.23 16.72
CA MET A 125 8.51 -2.16 16.47
C MET A 125 9.21 -1.55 17.70
N PRO A 126 10.37 -2.08 18.10
CA PRO A 126 11.17 -1.43 19.14
C PRO A 126 11.63 -0.05 18.65
N ARG A 127 11.55 0.94 19.51
CA ARG A 127 12.12 2.25 19.20
C ARG A 127 13.64 2.18 19.36
N ALA A 128 14.37 2.62 18.35
CA ALA A 128 15.81 2.45 18.27
C ALA A 128 16.61 3.21 19.37
N PHE A 129 15.98 4.17 20.07
CA PHE A 129 16.66 5.06 21.00
C PHE A 129 15.88 5.29 22.32
N VAL A 130 15.09 4.33 22.76
CA VAL A 130 14.40 4.39 24.06
C VAL A 130 14.77 3.19 24.91
#